data_21d88ddbf5db26038f793edbd32c4f21
#
_entry.id   21d88ddbf5db26038f793edbd32c4f21
#
_cell.length_a   1.000
_cell.length_b   1.000
_cell.length_c   1.000
_cell.angle_alpha   90.00
_cell.angle_beta   90.00
_cell.angle_gamma   90.00
#
_symmetry.space_group_name_H-M   'P 1'
#
loop_
_entity.id
_entity.type
_entity.pdbx_description
1 polymer ?
#
loop_
_entity_poly.entity_id
_entity_poly.type
_entity_poly.pdbx_seq_one_letter_code
_entity_poly.pdbx_strand_id
1 'polypeptide(L)'
;MRKTILILLLMLVFGVSLQAQTNQKITVQINQQKTLAKNKLMIKFVSLVEDSRCPTDTKCIQAGNARIKIEVKKANGASKTFELNTNDKLQAVSFAGYTIKLTDLNPKPATNIRINRLGFKATFMVSKLGNSK
;
A
#
# COMPACT_ATOMS: atom_id res chain seq x y z
N MET A 1 37.69 -2.71 -41.52
CA MET A 1 36.90 -3.77 -40.86
C MET A 1 37.09 -3.82 -39.36
N ARG A 2 38.27 -3.66 -38.83
CA ARG A 2 38.50 -3.68 -37.37
C ARG A 2 37.85 -2.52 -36.63
N LYS A 3 37.78 -1.34 -37.25
CA LYS A 3 37.16 -0.14 -36.65
C LYS A 3 35.63 -0.18 -36.65
N THR A 4 35.03 -0.84 -37.63
CA THR A 4 33.57 -0.99 -37.72
C THR A 4 33.03 -1.98 -36.70
N ILE A 5 33.77 -3.02 -36.38
CA ILE A 5 33.43 -4.02 -35.36
C ILE A 5 33.45 -3.41 -33.95
N LEU A 6 34.40 -2.49 -33.70
CA LEU A 6 34.47 -1.81 -32.39
C LEU A 6 33.30 -0.87 -32.16
N ILE A 7 32.79 -0.21 -33.21
CA ILE A 7 31.63 0.68 -33.13
C ILE A 7 30.34 -0.13 -32.91
N LEU A 8 30.26 -1.29 -33.56
CA LEU A 8 29.10 -2.19 -33.34
C LEU A 8 29.07 -2.77 -31.93
N LEU A 9 30.22 -3.02 -31.32
CA LEU A 9 30.34 -3.52 -29.95
C LEU A 9 29.98 -2.44 -28.90
N LEU A 10 30.21 -1.17 -29.23
CA LEU A 10 29.92 -0.04 -28.36
C LEU A 10 28.42 0.30 -28.32
N MET A 11 27.67 -0.06 -29.36
CA MET A 11 26.22 0.15 -29.43
C MET A 11 25.41 -0.87 -28.62
N LEU A 12 26.01 -1.98 -28.21
CA LEU A 12 25.36 -3.07 -27.46
C LEU A 12 25.32 -2.81 -25.95
N VAL A 13 25.97 -1.73 -25.46
CA VAL A 13 26.07 -1.44 -24.01
C VAL A 13 25.02 -0.41 -23.55
N PHE A 14 24.23 0.17 -24.45
CA PHE A 14 23.04 0.91 -24.04
C PHE A 14 21.93 -0.08 -23.66
N GLY A 15 22.18 -0.82 -22.61
CA GLY A 15 21.12 -1.58 -21.93
C GLY A 15 20.08 -0.60 -21.43
N VAL A 16 18.89 -0.67 -22.01
CA VAL A 16 17.71 0.05 -21.53
C VAL A 16 17.51 -0.43 -20.10
N SER A 17 17.82 0.42 -19.11
CA SER A 17 17.45 0.18 -17.73
C SER A 17 15.93 0.32 -17.64
N LEU A 18 15.23 -0.77 -17.85
CA LEU A 18 13.83 -0.87 -17.50
C LEU A 18 13.73 -0.78 -15.97
N GLN A 19 13.54 0.43 -15.49
CA GLN A 19 13.17 0.63 -14.09
C GLN A 19 11.75 0.12 -13.92
N ALA A 20 11.64 -1.13 -13.51
CA ALA A 20 10.36 -1.67 -13.08
C ALA A 20 9.89 -0.86 -11.86
N GLN A 21 8.70 -0.27 -11.95
CA GLN A 21 8.02 0.26 -10.78
C GLN A 21 7.75 -0.91 -9.85
N THR A 22 8.46 -0.97 -8.76
CA THR A 22 8.25 -2.01 -7.76
C THR A 22 7.06 -1.65 -6.91
N ASN A 23 5.92 -2.25 -7.21
CA ASN A 23 4.78 -2.24 -6.31
C ASN A 23 5.00 -3.29 -5.23
N GLN A 24 4.95 -2.87 -3.98
CA GLN A 24 5.11 -3.76 -2.84
C GLN A 24 3.78 -3.91 -2.10
N LYS A 25 3.35 -5.16 -1.93
CA LYS A 25 2.14 -5.50 -1.18
C LYS A 25 2.53 -5.93 0.22
N ILE A 26 1.94 -5.32 1.24
CA ILE A 26 2.18 -5.67 2.63
C ILE A 26 0.86 -5.82 3.40
N THR A 27 0.85 -6.70 4.38
CA THR A 27 -0.27 -6.84 5.32
C THR A 27 0.20 -6.50 6.72
N VAL A 28 -0.51 -5.60 7.38
CA VAL A 28 -0.20 -5.12 8.74
C VAL A 28 -1.38 -5.41 9.65
N GLN A 29 -1.12 -6.09 10.76
CA GLN A 29 -2.13 -6.31 11.79
C GLN A 29 -2.32 -5.03 12.61
N ILE A 30 -3.54 -4.82 13.12
CA ILE A 30 -3.86 -3.69 13.99
C ILE A 30 -2.89 -3.63 15.19
N ASN A 31 -2.47 -2.44 15.55
CA ASN A 31 -1.45 -2.13 16.56
C ASN A 31 -0.02 -2.60 16.21
N GLN A 32 0.19 -3.13 15.01
CA GLN A 32 1.50 -3.51 14.52
C GLN A 32 2.00 -2.56 13.44
N GLN A 33 3.29 -2.63 13.18
CA GLN A 33 3.96 -1.85 12.16
C GLN A 33 4.85 -2.75 11.32
N LYS A 34 5.03 -2.37 10.06
CA LYS A 34 5.97 -3.03 9.14
C LYS A 34 6.78 -2.01 8.39
N THR A 35 8.03 -2.34 8.19
CA THR A 35 8.98 -1.55 7.42
C THR A 35 9.07 -2.10 6.01
N LEU A 36 9.16 -1.22 5.03
CA LEU A 36 9.27 -1.55 3.61
C LEU A 36 10.16 -0.54 2.89
N ALA A 37 10.34 -0.73 1.58
CA ALA A 37 11.20 0.12 0.75
C ALA A 37 12.63 0.22 1.29
N LYS A 38 13.24 -0.92 1.62
CA LYS A 38 14.61 -1.01 2.19
C LYS A 38 14.77 -0.16 3.45
N ASN A 39 13.81 -0.28 4.37
CA ASN A 39 13.77 0.44 5.65
C ASN A 39 13.56 1.96 5.54
N LYS A 40 13.11 2.47 4.39
CA LYS A 40 12.86 3.90 4.21
C LYS A 40 11.46 4.34 4.62
N LEU A 41 10.53 3.42 4.72
CA LEU A 41 9.14 3.68 5.02
C LEU A 41 8.61 2.66 6.02
N MET A 42 7.91 3.13 7.03
CA MET A 42 7.24 2.29 8.02
C MET A 42 5.76 2.62 8.05
N ILE A 43 4.91 1.59 8.02
CA ILE A 43 3.46 1.73 8.12
C ILE A 43 2.98 1.02 9.37
N LYS A 44 2.23 1.75 10.19
CA LYS A 44 1.57 1.23 11.38
C LYS A 44 0.06 1.30 11.20
N PHE A 45 -0.63 0.20 11.47
CA PHE A 45 -2.09 0.16 11.53
C PHE A 45 -2.52 0.58 12.95
N VAL A 46 -2.93 1.83 13.11
CA VAL A 46 -3.20 2.42 14.42
C VAL A 46 -4.53 1.95 14.99
N SER A 47 -5.61 2.07 14.22
CA SER A 47 -6.95 1.75 14.71
C SER A 47 -7.96 1.55 13.56
N LEU A 48 -9.01 0.80 13.88
CA LEU A 48 -10.24 0.76 13.10
C LEU A 48 -11.15 1.88 13.60
N VAL A 49 -11.42 2.87 12.78
CA VAL A 49 -12.26 4.03 13.15
C VAL A 49 -13.73 3.66 13.04
N GLU A 50 -14.09 2.99 11.95
CA GLU A 50 -15.48 2.66 11.61
C GLU A 50 -15.49 1.43 10.70
N ASP A 51 -16.48 0.57 10.88
CA ASP A 51 -16.72 -0.56 9.99
C ASP A 51 -18.22 -0.74 9.78
N SER A 52 -18.71 -0.23 8.65
CA SER A 52 -20.08 -0.36 8.19
C SER A 52 -20.21 -1.21 6.93
N ARG A 53 -19.20 -2.05 6.65
CA ARG A 53 -19.22 -2.91 5.47
C ARG A 53 -20.40 -3.87 5.52
N CYS A 54 -20.98 -4.15 4.35
CA CYS A 54 -22.03 -5.15 4.23
C CYS A 54 -21.49 -6.53 4.59
N PRO A 55 -22.15 -7.29 5.50
CA PRO A 55 -21.76 -8.66 5.78
C PRO A 55 -21.77 -9.51 4.51
N THR A 56 -20.80 -10.42 4.41
CA THR A 56 -20.61 -11.27 3.21
C THR A 56 -21.77 -12.21 2.93
N ASP A 57 -22.55 -12.55 3.98
CA ASP A 57 -23.71 -13.45 3.93
C ASP A 57 -25.06 -12.71 3.84
N THR A 58 -25.04 -11.42 3.59
CA THR A 58 -26.23 -10.56 3.53
C THR A 58 -26.19 -9.69 2.28
N LYS A 59 -27.35 -9.38 1.74
CA LYS A 59 -27.50 -8.39 0.68
C LYS A 59 -27.88 -7.05 1.31
N CYS A 60 -27.04 -6.03 1.08
CA CYS A 60 -27.31 -4.67 1.52
C CYS A 60 -27.75 -3.80 0.35
N ILE A 61 -28.56 -2.80 0.63
CA ILE A 61 -29.00 -1.82 -0.38
C ILE A 61 -27.81 -0.99 -0.86
N GLN A 62 -26.87 -0.69 0.04
CA GLN A 62 -25.64 0.02 -0.25
C GLN A 62 -24.44 -0.77 0.25
N ALA A 63 -23.34 -0.76 -0.54
CA ALA A 63 -22.06 -1.25 -0.06
C ALA A 63 -21.61 -0.34 1.07
N GLY A 64 -21.36 -0.91 2.25
CA GLY A 64 -20.82 -0.15 3.36
C GLY A 64 -19.33 0.16 3.19
N ASN A 65 -18.75 0.77 4.20
CA ASN A 65 -17.36 1.21 4.20
C ASN A 65 -16.70 0.91 5.55
N ALA A 66 -15.42 0.61 5.53
CA ALA A 66 -14.59 0.63 6.72
C ALA A 66 -13.55 1.74 6.59
N ARG A 67 -13.29 2.41 7.70
CA ARG A 67 -12.29 3.48 7.79
C ARG A 67 -11.27 3.11 8.83
N ILE A 68 -10.01 3.15 8.43
CA ILE A 68 -8.89 2.84 9.30
C ILE A 68 -7.98 4.05 9.44
N LYS A 69 -7.24 4.08 10.54
CA LYS A 69 -6.20 5.07 10.79
C LYS A 69 -4.85 4.39 10.70
N ILE A 70 -3.95 4.98 9.93
CA ILE A 70 -2.57 4.52 9.79
C ILE A 70 -1.60 5.66 10.13
N GLU A 71 -0.43 5.29 10.60
CA GLU A 71 0.70 6.21 10.73
C GLU A 71 1.80 5.77 9.76
N VAL A 72 2.28 6.71 8.98
CA VAL A 72 3.37 6.47 8.04
C VAL A 72 4.58 7.29 8.49
N LYS A 73 5.72 6.62 8.62
CA LYS A 73 6.94 7.21 9.13
C LYS A 73 8.08 7.03 8.13
N LYS A 74 8.84 8.08 7.91
CA LYS A 74 10.10 8.03 7.15
C LYS A 74 11.26 7.56 8.01
N ALA A 75 12.33 7.09 7.38
CA ALA A 75 13.58 6.73 8.04
C ALA A 75 14.18 7.88 8.86
N ASN A 76 13.99 9.14 8.44
CA ASN A 76 14.50 10.33 9.17
C ASN A 76 13.64 10.74 10.38
N GLY A 77 12.59 9.99 10.70
CA GLY A 77 11.73 10.25 11.84
C GLY A 77 10.48 11.06 11.56
N ALA A 78 10.34 11.69 10.40
CA ALA A 78 9.10 12.40 10.06
C ALA A 78 7.94 11.41 9.88
N SER A 79 6.82 11.69 10.52
CA SER A 79 5.62 10.84 10.45
C SER A 79 4.36 11.65 10.20
N LYS A 80 3.36 10.98 9.63
CA LYS A 80 2.03 11.55 9.42
C LYS A 80 0.97 10.46 9.58
N THR A 81 -0.16 10.85 10.16
CA THR A 81 -1.33 9.99 10.32
C THR A 81 -2.32 10.24 9.20
N PHE A 82 -2.86 9.16 8.64
CA PHE A 82 -3.86 9.22 7.59
C PHE A 82 -5.05 8.34 7.95
N GLU A 83 -6.21 8.67 7.41
CA GLU A 83 -7.38 7.81 7.38
C GLU A 83 -7.59 7.28 5.96
N LEU A 84 -7.82 5.98 5.85
CA LEU A 84 -8.08 5.29 4.59
C LEU A 84 -9.40 4.53 4.66
N ASN A 85 -10.13 4.54 3.55
CA ASN A 85 -11.42 3.86 3.40
C ASN A 85 -11.26 2.61 2.52
N THR A 86 -12.05 1.59 2.80
CA THR A 86 -12.11 0.37 1.97
C THR A 86 -12.88 0.59 0.67
N ASN A 87 -13.78 1.54 0.68
CA ASN A 87 -14.66 1.85 -0.43
C ASN A 87 -14.69 3.35 -0.60
N ASP A 88 -14.34 3.87 -1.76
CA ASP A 88 -14.42 5.29 -2.06
C ASP A 88 -13.05 5.96 -2.34
N LYS A 89 -13.11 7.26 -2.56
CA LYS A 89 -12.03 8.13 -3.05
C LYS A 89 -10.81 8.21 -2.14
N LEU A 90 -10.95 7.85 -0.85
CA LEU A 90 -9.86 7.93 0.13
C LEU A 90 -9.18 6.57 0.39
N GLN A 91 -9.09 5.73 -0.64
CA GLN A 91 -8.37 4.44 -0.54
C GLN A 91 -6.85 4.59 -0.56
N ALA A 92 -6.34 5.71 -1.03
CA ALA A 92 -4.91 5.92 -1.23
C ALA A 92 -4.47 7.30 -0.73
N VAL A 93 -3.26 7.34 -0.21
CA VAL A 93 -2.58 8.57 0.21
C VAL A 93 -1.15 8.56 -0.29
N SER A 94 -0.57 9.75 -0.42
CA SER A 94 0.83 9.93 -0.83
C SER A 94 1.63 10.51 0.32
N PHE A 95 2.80 9.93 0.57
CA PHE A 95 3.72 10.39 1.61
C PHE A 95 5.15 9.99 1.25
N ALA A 96 6.08 10.91 1.45
CA ALA A 96 7.52 10.64 1.25
C ALA A 96 7.90 10.11 -0.14
N GLY A 97 7.14 10.47 -1.18
CA GLY A 97 7.36 9.98 -2.54
C GLY A 97 6.77 8.60 -2.82
N TYR A 98 5.92 8.09 -1.92
CA TYR A 98 5.23 6.82 -2.10
C TYR A 98 3.72 7.02 -2.09
N THR A 99 3.01 6.20 -2.85
CA THR A 99 1.55 6.07 -2.78
C THR A 99 1.22 4.81 -2.00
N ILE A 100 0.37 4.96 -0.98
CA ILE A 100 -0.07 3.87 -0.13
C ILE A 100 -1.56 3.69 -0.35
N LYS A 101 -1.95 2.55 -0.90
CA LYS A 101 -3.36 2.22 -1.19
C LYS A 101 -3.82 1.09 -0.30
N LEU A 102 -4.96 1.27 0.37
CA LEU A 102 -5.64 0.19 1.09
C LEU A 102 -6.35 -0.72 0.08
N THR A 103 -5.91 -1.97 -0.03
CA THR A 103 -6.47 -2.92 -0.99
C THR A 103 -7.39 -3.96 -0.36
N ASP A 104 -7.21 -4.23 0.93
CA ASP A 104 -8.04 -5.19 1.64
C ASP A 104 -8.02 -4.95 3.14
N LEU A 105 -9.10 -5.33 3.81
CA LEU A 105 -9.21 -5.30 5.27
C LEU A 105 -9.91 -6.57 5.74
N ASN A 106 -9.22 -7.39 6.49
CA ASN A 106 -9.73 -8.65 7.03
C ASN A 106 -9.78 -8.62 8.57
N PRO A 107 -10.69 -9.36 9.20
CA PRO A 107 -11.71 -10.20 8.58
C PRO A 107 -12.84 -9.37 7.98
N LYS A 108 -13.52 -9.96 6.99
CA LYS A 108 -14.74 -9.38 6.44
C LYS A 108 -15.90 -9.65 7.39
N PRO A 109 -16.84 -8.69 7.56
CA PRO A 109 -17.97 -8.92 8.46
C PRO A 109 -18.89 -10.02 7.92
N ALA A 110 -19.45 -10.79 8.84
CA ALA A 110 -20.49 -11.76 8.57
C ALA A 110 -21.45 -11.78 9.75
N THR A 111 -22.73 -12.09 9.53
CA THR A 111 -23.77 -12.02 10.56
C THR A 111 -23.58 -13.06 11.65
N ASN A 112 -22.88 -14.15 11.35
CA ASN A 112 -22.64 -15.28 12.25
C ASN A 112 -21.24 -15.29 12.90
N ILE A 113 -20.45 -14.24 12.70
CA ILE A 113 -19.07 -14.16 13.20
C ILE A 113 -18.92 -12.96 14.12
N ARG A 114 -18.36 -13.20 15.31
CA ARG A 114 -17.83 -12.13 16.16
C ARG A 114 -16.39 -11.81 15.73
N ILE A 115 -16.16 -10.58 15.32
CA ILE A 115 -14.82 -10.13 14.95
C ILE A 115 -14.11 -9.62 16.21
N ASN A 116 -12.97 -10.21 16.51
CA ASN A 116 -12.08 -9.66 17.52
C ASN A 116 -11.41 -8.39 16.93
N ARG A 117 -11.58 -7.26 17.61
CA ARG A 117 -10.98 -5.97 17.16
C ARG A 117 -9.48 -6.03 16.99
N LEU A 118 -8.79 -6.85 17.75
CA LEU A 118 -7.33 -7.03 17.65
C LEU A 118 -6.91 -7.95 16.49
N GLY A 119 -7.87 -8.59 15.85
CA GLY A 119 -7.62 -9.50 14.73
C GLY A 119 -7.63 -8.84 13.35
N PHE A 120 -7.91 -7.56 13.25
CA PHE A 120 -7.94 -6.87 11.96
C PHE A 120 -6.56 -6.80 11.32
N LYS A 121 -6.53 -7.07 10.01
CA LYS A 121 -5.33 -6.98 9.17
C LYS A 121 -5.67 -6.15 7.95
N ALA A 122 -4.88 -5.11 7.73
CA ALA A 122 -5.00 -4.26 6.54
C ALA A 122 -3.91 -4.61 5.55
N THR A 123 -4.28 -4.73 4.28
CA THR A 123 -3.34 -4.97 3.19
C THR A 123 -3.20 -3.71 2.36
N PHE A 124 -1.97 -3.29 2.15
CA PHE A 124 -1.62 -2.09 1.41
C PHE A 124 -0.80 -2.43 0.19
N MET A 125 -1.06 -1.71 -0.89
CA MET A 125 -0.18 -1.65 -2.05
C MET A 125 0.62 -0.36 -1.98
N VAL A 126 1.93 -0.47 -1.91
CA VAL A 126 2.83 0.67 -1.85
C VAL A 126 3.61 0.78 -3.14
N SER A 127 3.51 1.93 -3.79
CA SER A 127 4.17 2.24 -5.05
C SER A 127 5.04 3.47 -4.87
N LYS A 128 6.23 3.47 -5.46
CA LYS A 128 7.03 4.66 -5.52
C LYS A 128 6.44 5.60 -6.57
N LEU A 129 6.21 6.85 -6.21
CA LEU A 129 5.82 7.88 -7.16
C LEU A 129 6.94 8.05 -8.18
N GLY A 130 6.61 7.88 -9.47
CA GLY A 130 7.54 8.17 -10.53
C GLY A 130 7.97 9.65 -10.50
N ASN A 131 9.23 9.93 -10.81
CA ASN A 131 9.65 11.30 -11.03
C ASN A 131 8.94 11.82 -12.28
N SER A 132 7.78 12.43 -12.08
CA SER A 132 7.17 13.24 -13.12
C SER A 132 7.93 14.56 -13.16
N LYS A 133 8.76 14.67 -14.14
CA LYS A 133 9.27 15.99 -14.52
C LYS A 133 8.28 16.66 -15.45
#